data_89d081d42c0effbe25b6bd9d4150d638
#
_entry.id   89d081d42c0effbe25b6bd9d4150d638
#
_cell.length_a   1.000
_cell.length_b   1.000
_cell.length_c   1.000
_cell.angle_alpha   90.00
_cell.angle_beta   90.00
_cell.angle_gamma   90.00
#
_symmetry.space_group_name_H-M   'P 1'
#
loop_
_entity.id
_entity.type
_entity.pdbx_description
1 polymer ?
#
loop_
_entity_poly.entity_id
_entity_poly.type
_entity_poly.pdbx_seq_one_letter_code
_entity_poly.pdbx_strand_id
1 'polypeptide(L)'
;KFLTTSTRYSSLFQLKQTDYKGWARGLKACGYATNPRYAIQLIDIIQLYKLYEYDEGKSHGKTSVYSGTMPSHRVYEFNKNYYVIAKAGDTYRTIGEEFGVSYKKLAKYNENERDARLEEGEFVWLEKKRRNAPKEYKNRPHVVRGGESMYTIAQRYGIRLKYLYKMNDLTPDYRIKAGDVLRVR
;
A
#
# COMPACT_ATOMS: atom_id res chain seq x y z
N LYS A 1 -14.44 -4.36 27.01
CA LYS A 1 -15.87 -4.18 27.39
C LYS A 1 -16.80 -4.07 26.18
N PHE A 2 -16.49 -3.35 25.11
CA PHE A 2 -17.43 -3.13 23.97
C PHE A 2 -17.87 -4.44 23.26
N LEU A 3 -16.92 -5.33 22.95
CA LEU A 3 -17.22 -6.59 22.25
C LEU A 3 -17.95 -7.61 23.16
N THR A 4 -17.70 -7.58 24.46
CA THR A 4 -18.30 -8.53 25.44
C THR A 4 -19.71 -8.19 25.88
N THR A 5 -20.13 -6.93 25.71
CA THR A 5 -21.46 -6.45 26.13
C THR A 5 -22.53 -6.56 25.03
N SER A 6 -22.13 -6.80 23.80
CA SER A 6 -23.04 -6.90 22.66
C SER A 6 -23.21 -8.32 22.19
N THR A 7 -24.47 -8.82 22.19
CA THR A 7 -24.85 -10.15 21.69
C THR A 7 -24.45 -10.36 20.24
N ARG A 8 -24.31 -9.28 19.46
CA ARG A 8 -23.88 -9.27 18.06
C ARG A 8 -22.53 -9.97 17.84
N TYR A 9 -21.65 -9.92 18.84
CA TYR A 9 -20.30 -10.49 18.75
C TYR A 9 -20.15 -11.82 19.52
N SER A 10 -21.22 -12.35 20.08
CA SER A 10 -21.18 -13.55 20.93
C SER A 10 -20.59 -14.77 20.22
N SER A 11 -20.85 -14.92 18.92
CA SER A 11 -20.29 -16.01 18.12
C SER A 11 -18.76 -15.98 17.99
N LEU A 12 -18.15 -14.80 18.13
CA LEU A 12 -16.70 -14.66 18.05
C LEU A 12 -15.98 -15.34 19.23
N PHE A 13 -16.62 -15.38 20.38
CA PHE A 13 -16.07 -16.00 21.59
C PHE A 13 -16.08 -17.53 21.55
N GLN A 14 -16.67 -18.13 20.51
CA GLN A 14 -16.54 -19.56 20.19
C GLN A 14 -15.23 -19.89 19.49
N LEU A 15 -14.56 -18.87 18.90
CA LEU A 15 -13.29 -19.04 18.23
C LEU A 15 -12.15 -19.14 19.24
N LYS A 16 -11.11 -19.93 18.90
CA LYS A 16 -9.88 -19.94 19.70
C LYS A 16 -9.27 -18.53 19.70
N GLN A 17 -8.70 -18.10 20.82
CA GLN A 17 -8.04 -16.80 20.92
C GLN A 17 -6.91 -16.64 19.89
N THR A 18 -6.22 -17.74 19.56
CA THR A 18 -5.15 -17.78 18.56
C THR A 18 -5.64 -17.76 17.11
N ASP A 19 -6.95 -17.93 16.85
CA ASP A 19 -7.52 -17.88 15.50
C ASP A 19 -7.79 -16.42 15.07
N TYR A 20 -6.73 -15.64 14.94
CA TYR A 20 -6.83 -14.25 14.51
C TYR A 20 -7.51 -14.07 13.15
N LYS A 21 -7.41 -15.07 12.25
CA LYS A 21 -8.08 -15.03 10.93
C LYS A 21 -9.59 -15.18 11.07
N GLY A 22 -10.02 -16.12 11.93
CA GLY A 22 -11.43 -16.28 12.30
C GLY A 22 -11.98 -15.04 12.97
N TRP A 23 -11.26 -14.45 13.92
CA TRP A 23 -11.62 -13.20 14.58
C TRP A 23 -11.77 -12.04 13.61
N ALA A 24 -10.81 -11.83 12.71
CA ALA A 24 -10.86 -10.75 11.72
C ALA A 24 -12.07 -10.86 10.77
N ARG A 25 -12.34 -12.08 10.27
CA ARG A 25 -13.48 -12.35 9.41
C ARG A 25 -14.81 -12.23 10.15
N GLY A 26 -14.86 -12.74 11.36
CA GLY A 26 -16.04 -12.68 12.21
C GLY A 26 -16.39 -11.24 12.61
N LEU A 27 -15.43 -10.42 13.00
CA LEU A 27 -15.64 -8.98 13.23
C LEU A 27 -16.25 -8.30 12.01
N LYS A 28 -15.75 -8.60 10.81
CA LYS A 28 -16.31 -8.07 9.57
C LYS A 28 -17.75 -8.55 9.35
N ALA A 29 -18.01 -9.85 9.53
CA ALA A 29 -19.35 -10.43 9.37
C ALA A 29 -20.36 -9.83 10.36
N CYS A 30 -19.90 -9.57 11.59
CA CYS A 30 -20.71 -8.89 12.61
C CYS A 30 -20.86 -7.38 12.35
N GLY A 31 -20.34 -6.85 11.25
CA GLY A 31 -20.47 -5.44 10.87
C GLY A 31 -19.71 -4.47 11.78
N TYR A 32 -18.60 -4.91 12.37
CA TYR A 32 -17.71 -4.04 13.14
C TYR A 32 -17.13 -2.92 12.29
N ALA A 33 -16.88 -3.19 11.01
CA ALA A 33 -16.38 -2.22 10.06
C ALA A 33 -17.18 -2.25 8.73
N THR A 34 -17.44 -1.09 8.17
CA THR A 34 -18.11 -0.94 6.87
C THR A 34 -17.18 -1.28 5.70
N ASN A 35 -15.86 -1.08 5.87
CA ASN A 35 -14.88 -1.38 4.85
C ASN A 35 -14.91 -2.88 4.46
N PRO A 36 -15.19 -3.23 3.19
CA PRO A 36 -15.24 -4.63 2.75
C PRO A 36 -13.90 -5.36 2.88
N ARG A 37 -12.78 -4.64 2.89
CA ARG A 37 -11.42 -5.21 3.03
C ARG A 37 -10.91 -5.25 4.48
N TYR A 38 -11.74 -4.85 5.46
CA TYR A 38 -11.31 -4.77 6.86
C TYR A 38 -10.65 -6.06 7.37
N ALA A 39 -11.28 -7.22 7.13
CA ALA A 39 -10.76 -8.50 7.61
C ALA A 39 -9.39 -8.83 6.97
N ILE A 40 -9.24 -8.55 5.68
CA ILE A 40 -7.98 -8.80 4.95
C ILE A 40 -6.89 -7.87 5.49
N GLN A 41 -7.18 -6.59 5.62
CA GLN A 41 -6.23 -5.61 6.14
C GLN A 41 -5.78 -5.94 7.56
N LEU A 42 -6.71 -6.35 8.43
CA LEU A 42 -6.39 -6.75 9.80
C LEU A 42 -5.52 -8.01 9.83
N ILE A 43 -5.82 -9.02 9.00
CA ILE A 43 -5.02 -10.23 8.87
C ILE A 43 -3.62 -9.89 8.36
N ASP A 44 -3.52 -9.04 7.34
CA ASP A 44 -2.24 -8.62 6.76
C ASP A 44 -1.37 -7.90 7.81
N ILE A 45 -1.97 -7.01 8.62
CA ILE A 45 -1.28 -6.34 9.73
C ILE A 45 -0.80 -7.35 10.77
N ILE A 46 -1.68 -8.27 11.22
CA ILE A 46 -1.31 -9.29 12.21
C ILE A 46 -0.17 -10.17 11.69
N GLN A 47 -0.19 -10.54 10.40
CA GLN A 47 0.86 -11.35 9.79
C GLN A 47 2.15 -10.55 9.57
N LEU A 48 2.03 -9.29 9.13
CA LEU A 48 3.16 -8.40 8.90
C LEU A 48 3.97 -8.20 10.19
N TYR A 49 3.28 -7.95 11.30
CA TYR A 49 3.89 -7.73 12.61
C TYR A 49 4.02 -9.00 13.44
N LYS A 50 3.65 -10.18 12.88
CA LYS A 50 3.67 -11.48 13.56
C LYS A 50 2.98 -11.45 14.94
N LEU A 51 1.92 -10.65 15.07
CA LEU A 51 1.23 -10.47 16.35
C LEU A 51 0.66 -11.78 16.91
N TYR A 52 0.39 -12.76 16.05
CA TYR A 52 -0.06 -14.10 16.45
C TYR A 52 0.97 -14.87 17.33
N GLU A 53 2.24 -14.51 17.26
CA GLU A 53 3.29 -15.13 18.07
C GLU A 53 3.11 -14.80 19.55
N TYR A 54 2.49 -13.67 19.91
CA TYR A 54 2.17 -13.31 21.30
C TYR A 54 1.05 -14.17 21.88
N ASP A 55 0.12 -14.66 21.04
CA ASP A 55 -0.98 -15.51 21.48
C ASP A 55 -0.53 -16.96 21.73
N GLU A 56 0.57 -17.39 21.11
CA GLU A 56 1.11 -18.77 21.24
C GLU A 56 1.94 -18.98 22.51
N GLY A 57 2.12 -17.97 23.35
CA GLY A 57 2.85 -18.06 24.62
C GLY A 57 4.32 -18.48 24.46
N LYS A 58 4.89 -18.37 23.28
CA LYS A 58 6.31 -18.62 23.06
C LYS A 58 7.10 -17.48 23.70
N SER A 59 7.57 -17.76 24.92
CA SER A 59 8.61 -16.96 25.55
C SER A 59 9.81 -16.91 24.61
N HIS A 60 10.01 -15.79 23.95
CA HIS A 60 11.18 -15.56 23.13
C HIS A 60 12.39 -15.42 24.04
N GLY A 61 12.97 -16.56 24.40
CA GLY A 61 14.34 -16.63 24.85
C GLY A 61 15.27 -16.25 23.70
N LYS A 62 15.90 -15.12 23.84
CA LYS A 62 16.69 -14.31 22.90
C LYS A 62 15.84 -13.38 22.07
N THR A 63 15.68 -12.22 22.59
CA THR A 63 15.33 -10.98 21.96
C THR A 63 16.11 -10.81 20.66
N SER A 64 15.56 -11.28 19.55
CA SER A 64 15.64 -10.46 18.37
C SER A 64 14.87 -9.22 18.78
N VAL A 65 15.57 -8.21 19.21
CA VAL A 65 15.04 -6.87 19.39
C VAL A 65 14.49 -6.52 18.03
N TYR A 66 13.21 -6.85 17.81
CA TYR A 66 12.42 -6.00 16.96
C TYR A 66 12.47 -4.66 17.69
N SER A 67 13.40 -3.85 17.29
CA SER A 67 13.28 -2.42 17.42
C SER A 67 11.96 -2.10 16.72
N GLY A 68 10.87 -2.29 17.47
CA GLY A 68 9.53 -1.99 17.05
C GLY A 68 9.37 -0.48 17.00
N THR A 69 10.19 0.14 16.19
CA THR A 69 9.91 1.47 15.69
C THR A 69 8.61 1.33 14.91
N MET A 70 7.56 2.00 15.39
CA MET A 70 6.37 2.29 14.58
C MET A 70 6.83 2.56 13.15
N PRO A 71 6.12 2.05 12.13
CA PRO A 71 6.51 2.32 10.76
C PRO A 71 6.86 3.78 10.62
N SER A 72 8.04 4.08 10.17
CA SER A 72 8.50 5.47 10.07
C SER A 72 7.72 6.22 9.01
N HIS A 73 7.11 5.47 8.07
CA HIS A 73 6.31 6.00 6.99
C HIS A 73 4.81 5.88 7.26
N ARG A 74 4.12 6.99 7.05
CA ARG A 74 2.66 6.99 6.97
C ARG A 74 2.22 6.33 5.67
N VAL A 75 1.30 5.36 5.77
CA VAL A 75 0.69 4.71 4.61
C VAL A 75 -0.53 5.51 4.16
N TYR A 76 -0.59 5.77 2.87
CA TYR A 76 -1.69 6.45 2.20
C TYR A 76 -2.41 5.47 1.27
N GLU A 77 -3.71 5.67 1.10
CA GLU A 77 -4.50 4.91 0.13
C GLU A 77 -4.90 5.82 -1.03
N PHE A 78 -4.66 5.35 -2.27
CA PHE A 78 -5.16 6.00 -3.47
C PHE A 78 -5.32 4.95 -4.59
N ASN A 79 -6.31 5.13 -5.44
CA ASN A 79 -6.58 4.24 -6.58
C ASN A 79 -6.72 2.76 -6.18
N LYS A 80 -7.31 2.49 -4.99
CA LYS A 80 -7.43 1.14 -4.40
C LYS A 80 -6.07 0.45 -4.26
N ASN A 81 -5.07 1.18 -3.88
CA ASN A 81 -3.69 0.75 -3.67
C ASN A 81 -3.06 1.58 -2.56
N TYR A 82 -1.96 1.11 -2.00
CA TYR A 82 -1.25 1.76 -0.91
C TYR A 82 0.09 2.29 -1.37
N TYR A 83 0.47 3.44 -0.83
CA TYR A 83 1.78 4.04 -1.08
C TYR A 83 2.30 4.73 0.18
N VAL A 84 3.59 4.98 0.20
CA VAL A 84 4.28 5.83 1.16
C VAL A 84 5.00 6.94 0.43
N ILE A 85 5.39 7.98 1.16
CA ILE A 85 6.22 9.07 0.64
C ILE A 85 7.63 8.83 1.15
N ALA A 86 8.58 8.70 0.24
CA ALA A 86 9.98 8.49 0.57
C ALA A 86 10.55 9.68 1.36
N LYS A 87 11.41 9.40 2.31
CA LYS A 87 12.18 10.35 3.09
C LYS A 87 13.63 10.39 2.60
N ALA A 88 14.35 11.41 3.00
CA ALA A 88 15.78 11.50 2.69
C ALA A 88 16.54 10.24 3.16
N GLY A 89 17.27 9.61 2.25
CA GLY A 89 18.05 8.40 2.52
C GLY A 89 17.30 7.07 2.35
N ASP A 90 16.01 7.10 1.99
CA ASP A 90 15.27 5.89 1.72
C ASP A 90 15.73 5.15 0.46
N THR A 91 15.51 3.86 0.50
CA THR A 91 15.74 2.93 -0.60
C THR A 91 14.58 1.95 -0.69
N TYR A 92 14.42 1.27 -1.82
CA TYR A 92 13.46 0.16 -1.90
C TYR A 92 13.73 -0.95 -0.88
N ARG A 93 14.99 -1.08 -0.40
CA ARG A 93 15.37 -2.04 0.63
C ARG A 93 14.82 -1.61 2.00
N THR A 94 15.10 -0.39 2.44
CA THR A 94 14.65 0.12 3.75
C THR A 94 13.12 0.12 3.85
N ILE A 95 12.44 0.63 2.83
CA ILE A 95 10.96 0.61 2.78
C ILE A 95 10.44 -0.83 2.67
N GLY A 96 11.10 -1.69 1.88
CA GLY A 96 10.72 -3.09 1.74
C GLY A 96 10.82 -3.86 3.06
N GLU A 97 11.85 -3.62 3.86
CA GLU A 97 12.04 -4.20 5.19
C GLU A 97 10.95 -3.70 6.16
N GLU A 98 10.65 -2.40 6.14
CA GLU A 98 9.62 -1.80 6.99
C GLU A 98 8.23 -2.39 6.74
N PHE A 99 7.88 -2.66 5.48
CA PHE A 99 6.54 -3.15 5.10
C PHE A 99 6.50 -4.64 4.77
N GLY A 100 7.58 -5.39 4.98
CA GLY A 100 7.62 -6.84 4.69
C GLY A 100 7.49 -7.16 3.19
N VAL A 101 7.81 -6.22 2.32
CA VAL A 101 7.75 -6.37 0.86
C VAL A 101 9.17 -6.53 0.32
N SER A 102 9.44 -7.59 -0.43
CA SER A 102 10.75 -7.73 -1.07
C SER A 102 11.10 -6.50 -1.91
N TYR A 103 12.28 -5.90 -1.69
CA TYR A 103 12.74 -4.72 -2.42
C TYR A 103 12.71 -4.91 -3.96
N LYS A 104 12.95 -6.14 -4.44
CA LYS A 104 12.86 -6.49 -5.86
C LYS A 104 11.42 -6.36 -6.39
N LYS A 105 10.43 -6.76 -5.59
CA LYS A 105 9.01 -6.57 -5.92
C LYS A 105 8.64 -5.10 -5.85
N LEU A 106 9.12 -4.41 -4.82
CA LEU A 106 8.83 -2.99 -4.61
C LEU A 106 9.32 -2.16 -5.79
N ALA A 107 10.58 -2.32 -6.22
CA ALA A 107 11.13 -1.68 -7.41
C ALA A 107 10.30 -1.99 -8.67
N LYS A 108 9.92 -3.26 -8.86
CA LYS A 108 9.04 -3.67 -9.98
C LYS A 108 7.65 -3.03 -9.93
N TYR A 109 7.06 -2.85 -8.74
CA TYR A 109 5.76 -2.19 -8.59
C TYR A 109 5.84 -0.72 -8.96
N ASN A 110 6.99 -0.10 -8.69
CA ASN A 110 7.28 1.30 -9.00
C ASN A 110 7.87 1.49 -10.41
N GLU A 111 8.10 0.40 -11.15
CA GLU A 111 8.66 0.44 -12.51
C GLU A 111 10.01 1.16 -12.57
N ASN A 112 10.84 0.89 -11.55
CA ASN A 112 12.15 1.51 -11.35
C ASN A 112 13.23 0.42 -11.15
N GLU A 113 14.49 0.81 -11.19
CA GLU A 113 15.63 -0.05 -10.90
C GLU A 113 15.69 -0.40 -9.41
N ARG A 114 16.27 -1.57 -9.11
CA ARG A 114 16.32 -2.10 -7.73
C ARG A 114 17.16 -1.25 -6.78
N ASP A 115 18.19 -0.65 -7.34
CA ASP A 115 19.19 0.13 -6.60
C ASP A 115 19.01 1.64 -6.87
N ALA A 116 17.89 2.03 -7.47
CA ALA A 116 17.56 3.44 -7.68
C ALA A 116 17.51 4.17 -6.34
N ARG A 117 18.10 5.37 -6.31
CA ARG A 117 17.93 6.29 -5.19
C ARG A 117 16.52 6.85 -5.24
N LEU A 118 15.88 6.86 -4.08
CA LEU A 118 14.57 7.50 -3.91
C LEU A 118 14.81 8.95 -3.50
N GLU A 119 14.12 9.86 -4.15
CA GLU A 119 14.13 11.28 -3.76
C GLU A 119 13.12 11.52 -2.63
N GLU A 120 13.44 12.44 -1.75
CA GLU A 120 12.50 12.85 -0.71
C GLU A 120 11.21 13.40 -1.34
N GLY A 121 10.07 12.91 -0.87
CA GLY A 121 8.75 13.24 -1.42
C GLY A 121 8.29 12.34 -2.57
N GLU A 122 9.11 11.40 -3.02
CA GLU A 122 8.72 10.45 -4.07
C GLU A 122 7.66 9.46 -3.58
N PHE A 123 6.70 9.15 -4.44
CA PHE A 123 5.66 8.13 -4.15
C PHE A 123 6.25 6.74 -4.33
N VAL A 124 6.15 5.92 -3.30
CA VAL A 124 6.55 4.51 -3.34
C VAL A 124 5.34 3.62 -3.14
N TRP A 125 4.89 2.99 -4.20
CA TRP A 125 3.73 2.11 -4.21
C TRP A 125 4.08 0.75 -3.60
N LEU A 126 3.34 0.35 -2.60
CA LEU A 126 3.56 -0.93 -1.89
C LEU A 126 2.98 -2.13 -2.63
N GLU A 127 2.08 -1.89 -3.58
CA GLU A 127 1.50 -2.89 -4.47
C GLU A 127 1.59 -2.44 -5.94
N LYS A 128 1.33 -3.38 -6.85
CA LYS A 128 1.35 -3.11 -8.29
C LYS A 128 0.35 -2.04 -8.67
N LYS A 129 0.80 -0.99 -9.33
CA LYS A 129 -0.03 0.11 -9.84
C LYS A 129 -1.12 -0.37 -10.79
N ARG A 130 -2.19 0.40 -10.90
CA ARG A 130 -3.38 0.08 -11.71
C ARG A 130 -3.15 0.43 -13.19
N ARG A 131 -4.16 0.15 -14.02
CA ARG A 131 -4.13 0.52 -15.45
C ARG A 131 -4.58 1.96 -15.67
N ASN A 132 -5.52 2.43 -14.84
CA ASN A 132 -6.16 3.73 -14.96
C ASN A 132 -6.25 4.40 -13.59
N ALA A 133 -6.32 5.72 -13.54
CA ALA A 133 -6.69 6.47 -12.36
C ALA A 133 -8.13 6.14 -11.89
N PRO A 134 -8.54 6.55 -10.68
CA PRO A 134 -9.90 6.39 -10.18
C PRO A 134 -10.96 6.98 -11.12
N LYS A 135 -12.23 6.53 -10.96
CA LYS A 135 -13.32 6.87 -11.90
C LYS A 135 -13.59 8.37 -12.00
N GLU A 136 -13.39 9.12 -10.93
CA GLU A 136 -13.55 10.58 -10.86
C GLU A 136 -12.61 11.35 -11.82
N TYR A 137 -11.54 10.70 -12.31
CA TYR A 137 -10.62 11.30 -13.28
C TYR A 137 -11.01 11.07 -14.76
N LYS A 138 -12.18 10.45 -15.04
CA LYS A 138 -12.59 10.14 -16.40
C LYS A 138 -12.63 11.39 -17.31
N ASN A 139 -13.10 12.51 -16.76
CA ASN A 139 -13.22 13.79 -17.50
C ASN A 139 -12.31 14.88 -16.89
N ARG A 140 -11.25 14.47 -16.21
CA ARG A 140 -10.28 15.37 -15.56
C ARG A 140 -8.87 14.99 -16.01
N PRO A 141 -8.46 15.44 -17.21
CA PRO A 141 -7.12 15.17 -17.68
C PRO A 141 -6.09 15.90 -16.82
N HIS A 142 -4.87 15.41 -16.85
CA HIS A 142 -3.74 16.05 -16.20
C HIS A 142 -3.11 17.06 -17.18
N VAL A 143 -2.93 18.29 -16.74
CA VAL A 143 -2.14 19.28 -17.47
C VAL A 143 -0.72 19.21 -16.94
N VAL A 144 0.23 18.89 -17.82
CA VAL A 144 1.64 18.74 -17.49
C VAL A 144 2.23 20.05 -16.99
N ARG A 145 2.95 19.98 -15.88
CA ARG A 145 3.65 21.12 -15.29
C ARG A 145 5.14 21.05 -15.60
N GLY A 146 5.84 22.17 -15.46
CA GLY A 146 7.29 22.20 -15.60
C GLY A 146 7.98 21.20 -14.64
N GLY A 147 8.93 20.42 -15.14
CA GLY A 147 9.66 19.43 -14.38
C GLY A 147 8.95 18.07 -14.22
N GLU A 148 7.70 17.90 -14.65
CA GLU A 148 7.04 16.59 -14.63
C GLU A 148 7.51 15.71 -15.79
N SER A 149 7.55 14.42 -15.53
CA SER A 149 7.79 13.37 -16.53
C SER A 149 6.60 12.42 -16.59
N MET A 150 6.49 11.64 -17.67
CA MET A 150 5.48 10.56 -17.76
C MET A 150 5.57 9.62 -16.54
N TYR A 151 6.79 9.38 -16.05
CA TYR A 151 7.00 8.55 -14.85
C TYR A 151 6.42 9.21 -13.59
N THR A 152 6.76 10.48 -13.31
CA THR A 152 6.27 11.18 -12.11
C THR A 152 4.75 11.35 -12.13
N ILE A 153 4.15 11.56 -13.30
CA ILE A 153 2.69 11.61 -13.47
C ILE A 153 2.09 10.22 -13.23
N ALA A 154 2.68 9.16 -13.78
CA ALA A 154 2.22 7.78 -13.54
C ALA A 154 2.30 7.41 -12.05
N GLN A 155 3.37 7.83 -11.35
CA GLN A 155 3.52 7.64 -9.90
C GLN A 155 2.42 8.37 -9.14
N ARG A 156 2.15 9.64 -9.44
CA ARG A 156 1.11 10.45 -8.80
C ARG A 156 -0.27 9.80 -8.86
N TYR A 157 -0.64 9.23 -10.01
CA TYR A 157 -1.96 8.63 -10.21
C TYR A 157 -2.03 7.12 -9.91
N GLY A 158 -0.95 6.52 -9.48
CA GLY A 158 -0.89 5.08 -9.24
C GLY A 158 -1.18 4.25 -10.48
N ILE A 159 -0.74 4.73 -11.65
CA ILE A 159 -0.93 4.10 -12.95
C ILE A 159 0.39 3.49 -13.40
N ARG A 160 0.35 2.33 -14.05
CA ARG A 160 1.53 1.80 -14.70
C ARG A 160 1.90 2.64 -15.92
N LEU A 161 3.17 3.01 -16.02
CA LEU A 161 3.71 3.92 -17.03
C LEU A 161 3.30 3.54 -18.46
N LYS A 162 3.39 2.27 -18.81
CA LYS A 162 2.98 1.77 -20.13
C LYS A 162 1.51 2.04 -20.47
N TYR A 163 0.62 2.09 -19.48
CA TYR A 163 -0.79 2.38 -19.74
C TYR A 163 -1.05 3.89 -19.84
N LEU A 164 -0.23 4.71 -19.18
CA LEU A 164 -0.29 6.15 -19.37
C LEU A 164 0.11 6.52 -20.80
N TYR A 165 1.18 5.94 -21.32
CA TYR A 165 1.53 6.08 -22.74
C TYR A 165 0.39 5.62 -23.65
N LYS A 166 -0.09 4.38 -23.45
CA LYS A 166 -1.11 3.78 -24.31
C LYS A 166 -2.41 4.58 -24.37
N MET A 167 -2.89 5.13 -23.24
CA MET A 167 -4.16 5.85 -23.21
C MET A 167 -4.08 7.24 -23.85
N ASN A 168 -2.87 7.72 -24.09
CA ASN A 168 -2.61 9.01 -24.77
C ASN A 168 -2.07 8.84 -26.19
N ASP A 169 -2.02 7.59 -26.68
CA ASP A 169 -1.50 7.26 -28.01
C ASP A 169 -0.05 7.77 -28.23
N LEU A 170 0.76 7.73 -27.13
CA LEU A 170 2.14 8.18 -27.09
C LEU A 170 3.10 6.99 -27.03
N THR A 171 4.30 7.20 -27.55
CA THR A 171 5.42 6.25 -27.52
C THR A 171 6.41 6.62 -26.38
N PRO A 172 7.23 5.70 -25.88
CA PRO A 172 8.17 5.98 -24.79
C PRO A 172 9.23 7.06 -25.10
N ASP A 173 9.50 7.31 -26.37
CA ASP A 173 10.41 8.36 -26.85
C ASP A 173 9.78 9.75 -26.87
N TYR A 174 8.45 9.85 -26.76
CA TYR A 174 7.75 11.12 -26.71
C TYR A 174 8.14 11.91 -25.45
N ARG A 175 8.58 13.14 -25.65
CA ARG A 175 8.94 14.06 -24.57
C ARG A 175 7.80 15.03 -24.32
N ILE A 176 7.12 14.85 -23.19
CA ILE A 176 6.07 15.76 -22.74
C ILE A 176 6.63 17.15 -22.42
N LYS A 177 5.78 18.17 -22.61
CA LYS A 177 6.09 19.57 -22.32
C LYS A 177 5.06 20.14 -21.36
N ALA A 178 5.44 21.17 -20.61
CA ALA A 178 4.49 21.93 -19.81
C ALA A 178 3.33 22.44 -20.68
N GLY A 179 2.11 22.22 -20.23
CA GLY A 179 0.88 22.54 -20.96
C GLY A 179 0.28 21.37 -21.75
N ASP A 180 1.01 20.28 -21.98
CA ASP A 180 0.42 19.07 -22.58
C ASP A 180 -0.73 18.55 -21.71
N VAL A 181 -1.75 18.01 -22.35
CA VAL A 181 -2.95 17.50 -21.68
C VAL A 181 -2.98 15.98 -21.81
N LEU A 182 -2.86 15.29 -20.69
CA LEU A 182 -2.80 13.83 -20.64
C LEU A 182 -4.05 13.22 -20.01
N ARG A 183 -4.66 12.28 -20.70
CA ARG A 183 -5.66 11.39 -20.12
C ARG A 183 -4.98 10.51 -19.09
N VAL A 184 -5.58 10.39 -17.90
CA VAL A 184 -5.10 9.51 -16.82
C VAL A 184 -6.08 8.37 -16.53
N ARG A 185 -7.21 8.38 -17.27
CA ARG A 185 -8.23 7.34 -17.24
C ARG A 185 -8.91 7.16 -18.59
#